data_884498658c26dc4af18dad81b708d0cf
#
_entry.id   884498658c26dc4af18dad81b708d0cf
#
_cell.length_a   1.000
_cell.length_b   1.000
_cell.length_c   1.000
_cell.angle_alpha   90.00
_cell.angle_beta   90.00
_cell.angle_gamma   90.00
#
_symmetry.space_group_name_H-M   'P 1'
#
loop_
_entity.id
_entity.type
_entity.pdbx_description
1 polymer ?
#
loop_
_entity_poly.entity_id
_entity_poly.type
_entity_poly.pdbx_seq_one_letter_code
_entity_poly.pdbx_strand_id
1 'polypeptide(L)'
;RGNGWETFQAVVEISLTGQYSPRHTLTQEELAAYNAVMDPAIRDESGDIVDFHIQPFSYFFSSYYENVRNLNFEEFIRYFPDSGQATEAEFEALKKLDNWPFKQVERMENMPVPIHRHTVSSINEVLTRWGGITTSNLDTSGVCYLEEYDAYYTFTSDFNMFYFIAESGEQVGNYVYLRKSVENGNIAVLTLRLMPGTDEWQIVSHWRSGS
;
A
#
# COMPACT_ATOMS: atom_id res chain seq x y z
N ARG A 1 31.84 -0.97 9.86
CA ARG A 1 30.70 -1.85 10.26
C ARG A 1 29.62 -1.58 9.23
N GLY A 2 29.55 -2.41 8.16
CA GLY A 2 28.46 -2.37 7.20
C GLY A 2 27.13 -2.65 7.92
N ASN A 3 26.06 -1.96 7.55
CA ASN A 3 24.75 -2.18 8.11
C ASN A 3 24.35 -3.62 7.80
N GLY A 4 23.90 -4.38 8.80
CA GLY A 4 23.53 -5.80 8.65
C GLY A 4 22.50 -6.04 7.53
N TRP A 5 21.75 -5.01 7.16
CA TRP A 5 20.80 -4.97 6.05
C TRP A 5 21.48 -5.07 4.68
N GLU A 6 22.56 -4.33 4.43
CA GLU A 6 23.30 -4.41 3.15
C GLU A 6 23.87 -5.80 2.93
N THR A 7 24.35 -6.42 4.02
CA THR A 7 24.87 -7.79 3.99
C THR A 7 23.74 -8.79 3.72
N PHE A 8 22.55 -8.59 4.33
CA PHE A 8 21.40 -9.47 4.13
C PHE A 8 20.87 -9.38 2.69
N GLN A 9 20.74 -8.17 2.12
CA GLN A 9 20.34 -7.99 0.72
C GLN A 9 21.32 -8.67 -0.24
N ALA A 10 22.63 -8.47 -0.06
CA ALA A 10 23.64 -9.10 -0.89
C ALA A 10 23.58 -10.64 -0.83
N VAL A 11 23.35 -11.21 0.37
CA VAL A 11 23.23 -12.66 0.55
C VAL A 11 21.98 -13.20 -0.10
N VAL A 12 20.83 -12.51 0.01
CA VAL A 12 19.55 -12.92 -0.62
C VAL A 12 19.69 -12.92 -2.15
N GLU A 13 20.29 -11.89 -2.73
CA GLU A 13 20.49 -11.80 -4.18
C GLU A 13 21.45 -12.88 -4.71
N ILE A 14 22.57 -13.14 -4.05
CA ILE A 14 23.50 -14.21 -4.43
C ILE A 14 22.80 -15.58 -4.33
N SER A 15 21.95 -15.78 -3.32
CA SER A 15 21.23 -17.04 -3.13
C SER A 15 20.13 -17.27 -4.17
N LEU A 16 19.50 -16.21 -4.67
CA LEU A 16 18.38 -16.31 -5.62
C LEU A 16 18.84 -16.40 -7.09
N THR A 17 19.93 -15.74 -7.45
CA THR A 17 20.33 -15.60 -8.86
C THR A 17 21.61 -16.36 -9.21
N GLY A 18 22.43 -16.71 -8.24
CA GLY A 18 23.77 -17.30 -8.47
C GLY A 18 24.71 -16.38 -9.27
N GLN A 19 24.31 -15.16 -9.56
CA GLN A 19 25.08 -14.16 -10.29
C GLN A 19 25.10 -12.85 -9.51
N TYR A 20 26.25 -12.19 -9.52
CA TYR A 20 26.41 -10.83 -8.98
C TYR A 20 25.68 -9.87 -9.89
N SER A 21 24.57 -9.28 -9.41
CA SER A 21 23.87 -8.21 -10.11
C SER A 21 24.59 -6.89 -9.89
N PRO A 22 24.99 -6.16 -10.94
CA PRO A 22 25.62 -4.86 -10.78
C PRO A 22 24.69 -3.91 -10.05
N ARG A 23 25.24 -3.21 -9.07
CA ARG A 23 24.55 -2.17 -8.31
C ARG A 23 24.64 -0.86 -9.07
N HIS A 24 23.50 -0.21 -9.30
CA HIS A 24 23.39 1.09 -9.94
C HIS A 24 22.75 2.09 -8.97
N THR A 25 23.50 3.13 -8.57
CA THR A 25 22.93 4.22 -7.79
C THR A 25 22.08 5.09 -8.72
N LEU A 26 20.81 5.31 -8.37
CA LEU A 26 19.91 6.12 -9.19
C LEU A 26 20.43 7.56 -9.34
N THR A 27 20.42 8.04 -10.57
CA THR A 27 20.67 9.45 -10.87
C THR A 27 19.52 10.32 -10.37
N GLN A 28 19.71 11.62 -10.30
CA GLN A 28 18.66 12.56 -9.94
C GLN A 28 17.48 12.54 -10.92
N GLU A 29 17.74 12.29 -12.21
CA GLU A 29 16.70 12.16 -13.23
C GLU A 29 15.85 10.90 -13.04
N GLU A 30 16.48 9.75 -12.79
CA GLU A 30 15.80 8.50 -12.49
C GLU A 30 14.98 8.60 -11.20
N LEU A 31 15.55 9.19 -10.16
CA LEU A 31 14.87 9.43 -8.90
C LEU A 31 13.66 10.35 -9.07
N ALA A 32 13.80 11.42 -9.86
CA ALA A 32 12.70 12.33 -10.17
C ALA A 32 11.57 11.63 -10.95
N ALA A 33 11.90 10.68 -11.84
CA ALA A 33 10.91 9.90 -12.56
C ALA A 33 10.06 9.02 -11.61
N TYR A 34 10.69 8.34 -10.63
CA TYR A 34 9.94 7.60 -9.61
C TYR A 34 9.10 8.53 -8.75
N ASN A 35 9.66 9.64 -8.28
CA ASN A 35 8.94 10.61 -7.46
C ASN A 35 7.74 11.22 -8.19
N ALA A 36 7.85 11.51 -9.49
CA ALA A 36 6.76 12.05 -10.28
C ALA A 36 5.54 11.10 -10.36
N VAL A 37 5.78 9.79 -10.33
CA VAL A 37 4.69 8.80 -10.28
C VAL A 37 4.10 8.68 -8.88
N MET A 38 4.91 8.87 -7.83
CA MET A 38 4.53 8.65 -6.43
C MET A 38 4.02 9.90 -5.73
N ASP A 39 4.28 11.10 -6.28
CA ASP A 39 3.74 12.36 -5.78
C ASP A 39 2.27 12.49 -6.19
N PRO A 40 1.33 12.55 -5.25
CA PRO A 40 -0.07 12.76 -5.58
C PRO A 40 -0.40 14.20 -5.98
N ALA A 41 0.52 15.16 -5.75
CA ALA A 41 0.25 16.57 -5.95
C ALA A 41 0.21 16.94 -7.45
N ILE A 42 -0.90 17.53 -7.86
CA ILE A 42 -1.04 18.18 -9.17
C ILE A 42 -0.63 19.64 -9.00
N ARG A 43 0.34 20.09 -9.80
CA ARG A 43 0.89 21.44 -9.73
C ARG A 43 0.57 22.24 -10.97
N ASP A 44 0.36 23.53 -10.81
CA ASP A 44 0.23 24.47 -11.93
C ASP A 44 1.60 24.86 -12.50
N GLU A 45 1.59 25.74 -13.49
CA GLU A 45 2.81 26.26 -14.16
C GLU A 45 3.75 27.03 -13.22
N SER A 46 3.22 27.54 -12.09
CA SER A 46 4.00 28.24 -11.05
C SER A 46 4.65 27.27 -10.05
N GLY A 47 4.23 25.98 -10.08
CA GLY A 47 4.66 24.95 -9.13
C GLY A 47 3.76 24.85 -7.90
N ASP A 48 2.69 25.64 -7.82
CA ASP A 48 1.73 25.59 -6.71
C ASP A 48 0.81 24.37 -6.83
N ILE A 49 0.52 23.72 -5.68
CA ILE A 49 -0.38 22.57 -5.63
C ILE A 49 -1.82 23.08 -5.84
N VAL A 50 -2.47 22.59 -6.90
CA VAL A 50 -3.85 22.97 -7.26
C VAL A 50 -4.85 21.84 -7.04
N ASP A 51 -4.38 20.57 -7.00
CA ASP A 51 -5.21 19.40 -6.78
C ASP A 51 -4.34 18.19 -6.36
N PHE A 52 -4.98 17.07 -6.07
CA PHE A 52 -4.32 15.80 -5.77
C PHE A 52 -4.92 14.65 -6.57
N HIS A 53 -4.07 13.79 -7.09
CA HIS A 53 -4.45 12.54 -7.73
C HIS A 53 -3.91 11.36 -6.94
N ILE A 54 -4.79 10.63 -6.23
CA ILE A 54 -4.40 9.48 -5.42
C ILE A 54 -4.25 8.27 -6.34
N GLN A 55 -3.04 7.77 -6.44
CA GLN A 55 -2.75 6.56 -7.19
C GLN A 55 -3.22 5.31 -6.42
N PRO A 56 -3.77 4.28 -7.08
CA PRO A 56 -4.26 3.06 -6.41
C PRO A 56 -3.19 2.34 -5.57
N PHE A 57 -1.92 2.44 -5.94
CA PHE A 57 -0.83 1.84 -5.18
C PHE A 57 -0.46 2.61 -3.89
N SER A 58 -0.93 3.84 -3.70
CA SER A 58 -0.59 4.64 -2.51
C SER A 58 -1.04 3.99 -1.20
N TYR A 59 -2.10 3.18 -1.24
CA TYR A 59 -2.59 2.46 -0.06
C TYR A 59 -1.60 1.43 0.49
N PHE A 60 -0.64 0.96 -0.33
CA PHE A 60 0.48 0.14 0.14
C PHE A 60 1.42 0.88 1.10
N PHE A 61 1.36 2.21 1.15
CA PHE A 61 2.18 3.03 2.06
C PHE A 61 1.50 3.30 3.41
N SER A 62 0.31 2.73 3.66
CA SER A 62 -0.43 2.89 4.91
C SER A 62 0.24 2.24 6.11
N SER A 63 1.10 1.24 5.89
CA SER A 63 1.82 0.50 6.93
C SER A 63 3.23 0.13 6.50
N TYR A 64 4.07 -0.31 7.47
CA TYR A 64 5.40 -0.85 7.20
C TYR A 64 5.37 -2.38 7.25
N TYR A 65 6.04 -3.03 6.29
CA TYR A 65 6.16 -4.48 6.17
C TYR A 65 7.43 -4.86 5.41
N GLU A 66 8.06 -5.96 5.79
CA GLU A 66 9.24 -6.52 5.12
C GLU A 66 8.89 -7.32 3.86
N ASN A 67 7.65 -7.81 3.77
CA ASN A 67 7.11 -8.52 2.62
C ASN A 67 5.67 -8.09 2.40
N VAL A 68 5.28 -7.85 1.16
CA VAL A 68 3.93 -7.40 0.80
C VAL A 68 2.82 -8.35 1.31
N ARG A 69 3.12 -9.62 1.55
CA ARG A 69 2.20 -10.59 2.17
C ARG A 69 1.92 -10.30 3.65
N ASN A 70 2.73 -9.45 4.28
CA ASN A 70 2.55 -8.99 5.66
C ASN A 70 1.96 -7.57 5.71
N LEU A 71 1.45 -7.06 4.57
CA LEU A 71 0.72 -5.80 4.52
C LEU A 71 -0.42 -5.83 5.54
N ASN A 72 -0.51 -4.80 6.37
CA ASN A 72 -1.66 -4.64 7.27
C ASN A 72 -2.91 -4.33 6.46
N PHE A 73 -3.78 -5.32 6.29
CA PHE A 73 -4.96 -5.20 5.44
C PHE A 73 -5.97 -4.19 5.99
N GLU A 74 -6.12 -4.08 7.32
CA GLU A 74 -7.01 -3.11 7.95
C GLU A 74 -6.59 -1.67 7.63
N GLU A 75 -5.28 -1.36 7.73
CA GLU A 75 -4.75 -0.05 7.38
C GLU A 75 -4.81 0.22 5.86
N PHE A 76 -4.58 -0.80 5.03
CA PHE A 76 -4.65 -0.70 3.58
C PHE A 76 -6.07 -0.33 3.11
N ILE A 77 -7.10 -1.00 3.66
CA ILE A 77 -8.47 -0.85 3.19
C ILE A 77 -9.19 0.35 3.82
N ARG A 78 -8.71 0.89 4.94
CA ARG A 78 -9.38 1.93 5.72
C ARG A 78 -9.80 3.14 4.89
N TYR A 79 -8.95 3.56 3.95
CA TYR A 79 -9.16 4.71 3.07
C TYR A 79 -9.24 4.32 1.59
N PHE A 80 -9.40 3.01 1.32
CA PHE A 80 -9.53 2.50 -0.04
C PHE A 80 -10.83 3.01 -0.68
N PRO A 81 -10.86 3.28 -2.00
CA PRO A 81 -12.04 3.80 -2.67
C PRO A 81 -13.25 2.86 -2.54
N ASP A 82 -14.42 3.44 -2.35
CA ASP A 82 -15.68 2.70 -2.30
C ASP A 82 -15.98 2.04 -3.64
N SER A 83 -16.51 0.82 -3.56
CA SER A 83 -17.07 0.08 -4.70
C SER A 83 -18.60 0.25 -4.79
N GLY A 84 -19.12 1.37 -4.29
CA GLY A 84 -20.54 1.66 -4.18
C GLY A 84 -21.00 1.82 -2.74
N GLN A 85 -22.24 2.24 -2.55
CA GLN A 85 -22.81 2.43 -1.21
C GLN A 85 -23.30 1.11 -0.63
N ALA A 86 -23.14 0.94 0.68
CA ALA A 86 -23.77 -0.16 1.41
C ALA A 86 -25.29 -0.01 1.40
N THR A 87 -26.01 -1.12 1.33
CA THR A 87 -27.47 -1.18 1.36
C THR A 87 -27.99 -1.50 2.76
N GLU A 88 -29.29 -1.28 3.01
CA GLU A 88 -29.95 -1.68 4.26
C GLU A 88 -29.82 -3.20 4.51
N ALA A 89 -29.87 -4.03 3.46
CA ALA A 89 -29.71 -5.47 3.58
C ALA A 89 -28.29 -5.85 4.04
N GLU A 90 -27.26 -5.18 3.50
CA GLU A 90 -25.87 -5.33 3.94
C GLU A 90 -25.69 -4.85 5.38
N PHE A 91 -26.30 -3.72 5.76
CA PHE A 91 -26.28 -3.24 7.15
C PHE A 91 -26.89 -4.28 8.12
N GLU A 92 -28.05 -4.87 7.78
CA GLU A 92 -28.67 -5.90 8.60
C GLU A 92 -27.81 -7.18 8.69
N ALA A 93 -27.04 -7.49 7.64
CA ALA A 93 -26.09 -8.60 7.66
C ALA A 93 -24.86 -8.28 8.52
N LEU A 94 -24.31 -7.06 8.39
CA LEU A 94 -23.17 -6.58 9.18
C LEU A 94 -23.42 -6.64 10.69
N LYS A 95 -24.62 -6.27 11.14
CA LYS A 95 -25.01 -6.33 12.56
C LYS A 95 -24.91 -7.73 13.17
N LYS A 96 -24.93 -8.78 12.37
CA LYS A 96 -24.83 -10.18 12.81
C LYS A 96 -23.39 -10.66 12.98
N LEU A 97 -22.42 -9.93 12.45
CA LEU A 97 -21.01 -10.28 12.57
C LEU A 97 -20.50 -10.09 14.00
N ASP A 98 -19.65 -11.00 14.46
CA ASP A 98 -19.04 -10.92 15.79
C ASP A 98 -18.16 -9.67 15.93
N ASN A 99 -17.43 -9.30 14.85
CA ASN A 99 -16.55 -8.14 14.79
C ASN A 99 -17.26 -6.82 14.39
N TRP A 100 -18.61 -6.78 14.34
CA TRP A 100 -19.36 -5.56 14.12
C TRP A 100 -19.13 -4.55 15.25
N PRO A 101 -18.58 -3.34 14.98
CA PRO A 101 -18.17 -2.42 16.04
C PRO A 101 -19.31 -1.59 16.62
N PHE A 102 -20.47 -1.48 15.93
CA PHE A 102 -21.58 -0.58 16.33
C PHE A 102 -22.79 -1.37 16.85
N LYS A 103 -22.56 -2.23 17.86
CA LYS A 103 -23.60 -3.14 18.43
C LYS A 103 -24.88 -2.43 18.89
N GLN A 104 -24.79 -1.13 19.27
CA GLN A 104 -25.91 -0.33 19.75
C GLN A 104 -26.68 0.38 18.64
N VAL A 105 -26.22 0.35 17.40
CA VAL A 105 -26.87 1.01 16.26
C VAL A 105 -27.92 0.07 15.66
N GLU A 106 -29.17 0.45 15.74
CA GLU A 106 -30.28 -0.37 15.23
C GLU A 106 -30.63 -0.07 13.77
N ARG A 107 -30.43 1.16 13.30
CA ARG A 107 -30.82 1.66 11.98
C ARG A 107 -29.63 2.28 11.28
N MET A 108 -29.50 2.01 9.98
CA MET A 108 -28.39 2.52 9.14
C MET A 108 -28.30 4.05 9.17
N GLU A 109 -29.43 4.76 9.19
CA GLU A 109 -29.49 6.23 9.24
C GLU A 109 -28.89 6.82 10.53
N ASN A 110 -28.73 6.00 11.58
CA ASN A 110 -28.16 6.40 12.89
C ASN A 110 -26.67 6.05 12.99
N MET A 111 -26.04 5.61 11.93
CA MET A 111 -24.61 5.35 11.93
C MET A 111 -23.82 6.64 12.22
N PRO A 112 -22.85 6.60 13.14
CA PRO A 112 -22.04 7.77 13.48
C PRO A 112 -21.02 8.13 12.40
N VAL A 113 -20.71 7.19 11.52
CA VAL A 113 -19.77 7.33 10.38
C VAL A 113 -20.31 6.60 9.16
N PRO A 114 -19.89 6.96 7.95
CA PRO A 114 -20.25 6.23 6.73
C PRO A 114 -19.84 4.77 6.79
N ILE A 115 -20.60 3.92 6.09
CA ILE A 115 -20.24 2.53 5.80
C ILE A 115 -19.63 2.50 4.40
N HIS A 116 -18.33 2.25 4.33
CA HIS A 116 -17.61 2.12 3.07
C HIS A 116 -17.62 0.65 2.64
N ARG A 117 -18.04 0.41 1.41
CA ARG A 117 -18.14 -0.92 0.80
C ARG A 117 -17.02 -1.12 -0.20
N HIS A 118 -16.28 -2.23 -0.09
CA HIS A 118 -15.16 -2.57 -0.95
C HIS A 118 -15.31 -3.99 -1.47
N THR A 119 -15.58 -4.19 -2.77
CA THR A 119 -15.68 -5.53 -3.33
C THR A 119 -14.32 -6.22 -3.36
N VAL A 120 -14.31 -7.54 -3.15
CA VAL A 120 -13.08 -8.35 -3.26
C VAL A 120 -12.45 -8.18 -4.64
N SER A 121 -13.26 -8.04 -5.69
CA SER A 121 -12.77 -7.81 -7.05
C SER A 121 -11.97 -6.51 -7.17
N SER A 122 -12.49 -5.37 -6.68
CA SER A 122 -11.81 -4.07 -6.76
C SER A 122 -10.52 -4.04 -5.95
N ILE A 123 -10.53 -4.66 -4.77
CA ILE A 123 -9.33 -4.80 -3.93
C ILE A 123 -8.28 -5.66 -4.65
N ASN A 124 -8.68 -6.83 -5.16
CA ASN A 124 -7.76 -7.76 -5.81
C ASN A 124 -7.18 -7.22 -7.12
N GLU A 125 -7.90 -6.36 -7.84
CA GLU A 125 -7.35 -5.66 -9.00
C GLU A 125 -6.10 -4.85 -8.61
N VAL A 126 -6.20 -4.06 -7.54
CA VAL A 126 -5.09 -3.24 -7.04
C VAL A 126 -3.98 -4.09 -6.43
N LEU A 127 -4.32 -5.06 -5.59
CA LEU A 127 -3.34 -5.95 -4.95
C LEU A 127 -2.55 -6.76 -5.97
N THR A 128 -3.22 -7.29 -7.01
CA THR A 128 -2.58 -8.09 -8.05
C THR A 128 -1.68 -7.21 -8.92
N ARG A 129 -2.19 -6.06 -9.36
CA ARG A 129 -1.44 -5.15 -10.24
C ARG A 129 -0.18 -4.63 -9.59
N TRP A 130 -0.26 -4.18 -8.33
CA TRP A 130 0.81 -3.45 -7.66
C TRP A 130 1.60 -4.25 -6.63
N GLY A 131 1.06 -5.37 -6.13
CA GLY A 131 1.72 -6.22 -5.14
C GLY A 131 1.95 -7.67 -5.59
N GLY A 132 1.32 -8.09 -6.69
CA GLY A 132 1.38 -9.48 -7.15
C GLY A 132 0.75 -10.47 -6.16
N ILE A 133 -0.21 -10.00 -5.35
CA ILE A 133 -0.93 -10.77 -4.33
C ILE A 133 -2.44 -10.56 -4.48
N THR A 134 -3.21 -11.29 -3.68
CA THR A 134 -4.66 -11.11 -3.52
C THR A 134 -5.02 -11.07 -2.03
N THR A 135 -6.27 -10.78 -1.71
CA THR A 135 -6.79 -10.83 -0.34
C THR A 135 -6.54 -12.18 0.35
N SER A 136 -6.53 -13.29 -0.40
CA SER A 136 -6.24 -14.63 0.14
C SER A 136 -4.80 -14.81 0.64
N ASN A 137 -3.90 -13.88 0.33
CA ASN A 137 -2.51 -13.89 0.82
C ASN A 137 -2.30 -13.05 2.09
N LEU A 138 -3.35 -12.36 2.55
CA LEU A 138 -3.30 -11.42 3.67
C LEU A 138 -4.14 -11.91 4.85
N ASP A 139 -3.83 -11.43 6.04
CA ASP A 139 -4.72 -11.55 7.19
C ASP A 139 -5.80 -10.47 7.09
N THR A 140 -7.03 -10.89 6.78
CA THR A 140 -8.19 -10.01 6.63
C THR A 140 -9.17 -10.11 7.81
N SER A 141 -8.85 -10.88 8.85
CA SER A 141 -9.76 -11.23 9.95
C SER A 141 -10.22 -10.03 10.78
N GLY A 142 -9.45 -8.93 10.79
CA GLY A 142 -9.81 -7.69 11.49
C GLY A 142 -10.90 -6.85 10.81
N VAL A 143 -11.23 -7.14 9.54
CA VAL A 143 -12.17 -6.35 8.74
C VAL A 143 -13.51 -7.07 8.61
N CYS A 144 -14.64 -6.34 8.72
CA CYS A 144 -15.96 -6.91 8.48
C CYS A 144 -16.08 -7.39 7.04
N TYR A 145 -16.44 -8.66 6.85
CA TYR A 145 -16.61 -9.29 5.54
C TYR A 145 -17.97 -9.98 5.46
N LEU A 146 -18.68 -9.74 4.37
CA LEU A 146 -19.93 -10.43 4.06
C LEU A 146 -19.73 -11.30 2.80
N GLU A 147 -19.73 -12.62 3.00
CA GLU A 147 -19.53 -13.60 1.93
C GLU A 147 -20.61 -13.50 0.85
N GLU A 148 -21.87 -13.26 1.25
CA GLU A 148 -23.02 -13.14 0.34
C GLU A 148 -22.83 -11.99 -0.67
N TYR A 149 -22.11 -10.93 -0.28
CA TYR A 149 -21.89 -9.72 -1.10
C TYR A 149 -20.49 -9.66 -1.69
N ASP A 150 -19.62 -10.62 -1.36
CA ASP A 150 -18.20 -10.66 -1.72
C ASP A 150 -17.53 -9.28 -1.50
N ALA A 151 -17.72 -8.72 -0.30
CA ALA A 151 -17.29 -7.39 0.04
C ALA A 151 -16.80 -7.25 1.49
N TYR A 152 -15.79 -6.41 1.66
CA TYR A 152 -15.31 -5.91 2.95
C TYR A 152 -15.93 -4.54 3.25
N TYR A 153 -16.02 -4.21 4.56
CA TYR A 153 -16.63 -2.97 5.01
C TYR A 153 -15.75 -2.26 6.03
N THR A 154 -15.54 -0.96 5.81
CA THR A 154 -14.82 -0.08 6.74
C THR A 154 -15.73 1.09 7.19
N PHE A 155 -15.35 1.73 8.28
CA PHE A 155 -16.18 2.71 8.96
C PHE A 155 -15.30 3.90 9.37
N THR A 156 -15.29 4.95 8.57
CA THR A 156 -14.54 6.16 8.85
C THR A 156 -15.20 7.37 8.22
N SER A 157 -15.09 8.53 8.84
CA SER A 157 -15.37 9.83 8.21
C SER A 157 -14.08 10.61 7.92
N ASP A 158 -12.93 10.01 8.26
CA ASP A 158 -11.64 10.60 8.01
C ASP A 158 -11.16 10.33 6.58
N PHE A 159 -10.29 11.18 6.11
CA PHE A 159 -9.55 11.01 4.86
C PHE A 159 -8.05 11.02 5.17
N ASN A 160 -7.30 10.14 4.53
CA ASN A 160 -5.85 10.18 4.58
C ASN A 160 -5.26 9.90 3.20
N MET A 161 -4.11 10.50 2.94
CA MET A 161 -3.38 10.36 1.69
C MET A 161 -1.98 9.85 2.00
N PHE A 162 -1.64 8.72 1.39
CA PHE A 162 -0.33 8.11 1.55
C PHE A 162 0.53 8.36 0.31
N TYR A 163 1.80 8.68 0.50
CA TYR A 163 2.75 8.88 -0.59
C TYR A 163 4.17 8.55 -0.15
N PHE A 164 5.03 8.32 -1.13
CA PHE A 164 6.44 8.04 -0.90
C PHE A 164 7.30 8.88 -1.84
N ILE A 165 7.98 9.90 -1.30
CA ILE A 165 8.92 10.73 -2.05
C ILE A 165 10.33 10.33 -1.62
N ALA A 166 11.07 9.72 -2.55
CA ALA A 166 12.41 9.23 -2.29
C ALA A 166 13.45 10.35 -2.34
N GLU A 167 14.42 10.31 -1.42
CA GLU A 167 15.58 11.21 -1.37
C GLU A 167 16.80 10.57 -2.06
N SER A 168 16.82 9.24 -2.12
CA SER A 168 17.88 8.48 -2.79
C SER A 168 17.37 7.11 -3.20
N GLY A 169 18.11 6.42 -4.07
CA GLY A 169 17.76 5.08 -4.48
C GLY A 169 18.92 4.35 -5.15
N GLU A 170 18.75 3.03 -5.26
CA GLU A 170 19.64 2.17 -6.01
C GLU A 170 18.85 1.05 -6.69
N GLN A 171 19.37 0.57 -7.81
CA GLN A 171 18.86 -0.61 -8.48
C GLN A 171 19.88 -1.74 -8.38
N VAL A 172 19.41 -2.95 -8.06
CA VAL A 172 20.21 -4.16 -8.04
C VAL A 172 19.44 -5.25 -8.78
N GLY A 173 19.90 -5.60 -9.97
CA GLY A 173 19.13 -6.48 -10.86
C GLY A 173 17.76 -5.91 -11.20
N ASN A 174 16.72 -6.68 -10.91
CA ASN A 174 15.33 -6.28 -11.13
C ASN A 174 14.69 -5.59 -9.92
N TYR A 175 15.46 -5.23 -8.90
CA TYR A 175 14.93 -4.57 -7.70
C TYR A 175 15.43 -3.14 -7.63
N VAL A 176 14.51 -2.24 -7.25
CA VAL A 176 14.79 -0.83 -6.97
C VAL A 176 14.47 -0.56 -5.51
N TYR A 177 15.42 0.04 -4.81
CA TYR A 177 15.34 0.40 -3.41
C TYR A 177 15.31 1.92 -3.29
N LEU A 178 14.15 2.47 -3.01
CA LEU A 178 13.93 3.90 -2.81
C LEU A 178 13.97 4.22 -1.33
N ARG A 179 14.66 5.28 -0.93
CA ARG A 179 14.88 5.64 0.47
C ARG A 179 14.45 7.06 0.75
N LYS A 180 13.82 7.25 1.90
CA LYS A 180 13.54 8.59 2.46
C LYS A 180 13.84 8.62 3.96
N SER A 181 14.21 9.78 4.45
CA SER A 181 14.31 10.04 5.89
C SER A 181 12.92 10.10 6.51
N VAL A 182 12.77 9.54 7.69
CA VAL A 182 11.56 9.63 8.50
C VAL A 182 11.93 10.06 9.92
N GLU A 183 10.94 10.23 10.78
CA GLU A 183 11.14 10.74 12.15
C GLU A 183 12.21 9.97 12.93
N ASN A 184 12.85 10.66 13.87
CA ASN A 184 13.87 10.14 14.78
C ASN A 184 15.15 9.61 14.08
N GLY A 185 15.48 10.12 12.89
CA GLY A 185 16.66 9.71 12.13
C GLY A 185 16.56 8.31 11.51
N ASN A 186 15.38 7.74 11.48
CA ASN A 186 15.10 6.47 10.80
C ASN A 186 15.01 6.69 9.28
N ILE A 187 15.11 5.59 8.54
CA ILE A 187 14.99 5.57 7.08
C ILE A 187 13.85 4.63 6.72
N ALA A 188 12.92 5.10 5.88
CA ALA A 188 11.97 4.23 5.21
C ALA A 188 12.53 3.79 3.85
N VAL A 189 12.33 2.53 3.53
CA VAL A 189 12.76 1.92 2.27
C VAL A 189 11.56 1.29 1.57
N LEU A 190 11.29 1.73 0.36
CA LEU A 190 10.33 1.12 -0.54
C LEU A 190 11.09 0.26 -1.54
N THR A 191 10.78 -1.03 -1.59
CA THR A 191 11.37 -1.96 -2.56
C THR A 191 10.38 -2.25 -3.67
N LEU A 192 10.79 -1.97 -4.89
CA LEU A 192 10.05 -2.29 -6.11
C LEU A 192 10.74 -3.44 -6.85
N ARG A 193 9.97 -4.32 -7.45
CA ARG A 193 10.44 -5.34 -8.39
C ARG A 193 10.03 -4.93 -9.80
N LEU A 194 10.99 -4.68 -10.67
CA LEU A 194 10.77 -4.41 -12.08
C LEU A 194 10.31 -5.69 -12.79
N MET A 195 9.29 -5.59 -13.61
CA MET A 195 8.77 -6.71 -14.38
C MET A 195 9.58 -6.85 -15.68
N PRO A 196 10.20 -8.03 -15.94
CA PRO A 196 11.06 -8.20 -17.11
C PRO A 196 10.34 -7.91 -18.43
N GLY A 197 10.95 -7.08 -19.26
CA GLY A 197 10.45 -6.74 -20.60
C GLY A 197 9.30 -5.72 -20.63
N THR A 198 9.03 -5.07 -19.52
CA THR A 198 8.03 -3.99 -19.41
C THR A 198 8.60 -2.85 -18.57
N ASP A 199 7.93 -1.68 -18.59
CA ASP A 199 8.21 -0.56 -17.67
C ASP A 199 7.40 -0.69 -16.36
N GLU A 200 6.79 -1.84 -16.12
CA GLU A 200 5.95 -2.10 -14.96
C GLU A 200 6.77 -2.55 -13.77
N TRP A 201 6.27 -2.25 -12.57
CA TRP A 201 6.86 -2.67 -11.32
C TRP A 201 5.78 -3.09 -10.30
N GLN A 202 6.21 -3.86 -9.30
CA GLN A 202 5.40 -4.26 -8.17
C GLN A 202 6.10 -3.91 -6.86
N ILE A 203 5.32 -3.56 -5.86
CA ILE A 203 5.78 -3.29 -4.49
C ILE A 203 6.07 -4.64 -3.82
N VAL A 204 7.26 -4.77 -3.26
CA VAL A 204 7.72 -5.96 -2.54
C VAL A 204 7.71 -5.74 -1.04
N SER A 205 8.18 -4.58 -0.62
CA SER A 205 8.24 -4.20 0.79
C SER A 205 8.14 -2.68 0.95
N HIS A 206 7.64 -2.26 2.09
CA HIS A 206 7.72 -0.90 2.61
C HIS A 206 8.23 -1.00 4.04
N TRP A 207 9.53 -0.88 4.22
CA TRP A 207 10.20 -1.15 5.47
C TRP A 207 10.73 0.14 6.12
N ARG A 208 10.89 0.11 7.45
CA ARG A 208 11.45 1.22 8.23
C ARG A 208 12.52 0.71 9.18
N SER A 209 13.66 1.43 9.27
CA SER A 209 14.67 1.15 10.30
C SER A 209 14.14 1.50 11.69
N GLY A 210 14.47 0.71 12.70
CA GLY A 210 14.07 0.96 14.10
C GLY A 210 12.64 0.54 14.45
N SER A 211 11.98 -0.26 13.60
CA SER A 211 10.73 -0.95 13.93
C SER A 211 10.99 -2.35 14.47
#